data_d406d6d677670ac0a6f19eb6ae28fa9b
#
_entry.id   d406d6d677670ac0a6f19eb6ae28fa9b
#
_cell.length_a   1.000
_cell.length_b   1.000
_cell.length_c   1.000
_cell.angle_alpha   90.00
_cell.angle_beta   90.00
_cell.angle_gamma   90.00
#
_symmetry.space_group_name_H-M   'P 1'
#
loop_
_entity.id
_entity.type
_entity.pdbx_description
1 polymer ?
#
loop_
_entity_poly.entity_id
_entity_poly.type
_entity_poly.pdbx_seq_one_letter_code
_entity_poly.pdbx_strand_id
1 'polypeptide(L)'
;MKTAEHPAVEDLDLITVLAALADPVRLDLVRQLSDHRELGWGDLVAPVAKSTLSHHMRVLRDAGVTRTRQEGTRCFVKLRADDLTARFPGLLDLVQDYTPAPPLG
;
A
#
# COMPACT_ATOMS: atom_id res chain seq x y z
N MET A 1 -9.49 -10.08 -20.10
CA MET A 1 -8.91 -10.14 -18.74
C MET A 1 -9.29 -8.91 -17.95
N LYS A 2 -9.81 -9.11 -16.76
CA LYS A 2 -10.22 -7.99 -15.92
C LYS A 2 -9.00 -7.29 -15.34
N THR A 3 -8.88 -6.00 -15.60
CA THR A 3 -7.93 -5.17 -14.86
C THR A 3 -8.54 -4.87 -13.49
N ALA A 4 -7.71 -4.87 -12.45
CA ALA A 4 -8.18 -4.45 -11.14
C ALA A 4 -8.65 -3.00 -11.19
N GLU A 5 -9.80 -2.71 -10.60
CA GLU A 5 -10.31 -1.36 -10.53
C GLU A 5 -9.56 -0.58 -9.45
N HIS A 6 -9.17 0.64 -9.80
CA HIS A 6 -8.46 1.53 -8.88
C HIS A 6 -9.22 2.86 -8.79
N PRO A 7 -9.31 3.44 -7.58
CA PRO A 7 -9.93 4.77 -7.46
C PRO A 7 -9.16 5.80 -8.26
N ALA A 8 -9.89 6.74 -8.87
CA ALA A 8 -9.26 7.90 -9.51
C ALA A 8 -8.60 8.78 -8.45
N VAL A 9 -7.60 9.56 -8.86
CA VAL A 9 -6.87 10.41 -7.91
C VAL A 9 -7.80 11.37 -7.18
N GLU A 10 -8.79 11.93 -7.86
CA GLU A 10 -9.76 12.86 -7.27
C GLU A 10 -10.72 12.18 -6.30
N ASP A 11 -10.83 10.86 -6.34
CA ASP A 11 -11.69 10.08 -5.46
C ASP A 11 -10.95 9.56 -4.21
N LEU A 12 -9.66 9.84 -4.08
CA LEU A 12 -8.91 9.42 -2.91
C LEU A 12 -9.41 10.17 -1.68
N ASP A 13 -9.79 9.41 -0.65
CA ASP A 13 -10.34 9.94 0.60
C ASP A 13 -9.34 9.75 1.73
N LEU A 14 -9.01 10.83 2.44
CA LEU A 14 -8.01 10.78 3.50
C LEU A 14 -8.34 9.77 4.59
N ILE A 15 -9.60 9.72 5.02
CA ILE A 15 -10.00 8.81 6.10
C ILE A 15 -9.82 7.36 5.66
N THR A 16 -10.21 7.05 4.43
CA THR A 16 -10.05 5.70 3.88
C THR A 16 -8.57 5.33 3.76
N VAL A 17 -7.75 6.26 3.30
CA VAL A 17 -6.31 6.04 3.19
C VAL A 17 -5.69 5.83 4.56
N LEU A 18 -6.04 6.68 5.54
CA LEU A 18 -5.52 6.54 6.90
C LEU A 18 -5.95 5.21 7.52
N ALA A 19 -7.19 4.79 7.30
CA ALA A 19 -7.68 3.50 7.80
C ALA A 19 -6.89 2.34 7.19
N ALA A 20 -6.59 2.41 5.89
CA ALA A 20 -5.79 1.38 5.23
C ALA A 20 -4.36 1.32 5.77
N LEU A 21 -3.81 2.45 6.18
CA LEU A 21 -2.46 2.53 6.76
C LEU A 21 -2.43 2.21 8.25
N ALA A 22 -3.58 2.14 8.92
CA ALA A 22 -3.67 1.94 10.36
C ALA A 22 -3.58 0.45 10.74
N ASP A 23 -2.57 -0.21 10.20
CA ASP A 23 -2.26 -1.60 10.47
C ASP A 23 -0.75 -1.79 10.29
N PRO A 24 -0.04 -2.41 11.27
CA PRO A 24 1.42 -2.49 11.17
C PRO A 24 1.91 -3.26 9.97
N VAL A 25 1.20 -4.30 9.54
CA VAL A 25 1.60 -5.07 8.35
C VAL A 25 1.42 -4.22 7.10
N ARG A 26 0.28 -3.55 6.95
CA ARG A 26 0.02 -2.70 5.78
C ARG A 26 0.97 -1.52 5.72
N LEU A 27 1.26 -0.89 6.87
CA LEU A 27 2.20 0.21 6.91
C LEU A 27 3.60 -0.23 6.45
N ASP A 28 4.03 -1.40 6.91
CA ASP A 28 5.31 -1.95 6.50
C ASP A 28 5.35 -2.29 5.01
N LEU A 29 4.27 -2.85 4.47
CA LEU A 29 4.17 -3.12 3.04
C LEU A 29 4.32 -1.84 2.21
N VAL A 30 3.68 -0.76 2.64
CA VAL A 30 3.81 0.54 1.96
C VAL A 30 5.26 1.03 2.03
N ARG A 31 5.93 0.85 3.16
CA ARG A 31 7.34 1.24 3.28
C ARG A 31 8.24 0.43 2.35
N GLN A 32 7.95 -0.84 2.13
CA GLN A 32 8.69 -1.65 1.16
C GLN A 32 8.54 -1.12 -0.26
N LEU A 33 7.42 -0.47 -0.57
CA LEU A 33 7.13 0.06 -1.90
C LEU A 33 7.54 1.52 -2.06
N SER A 34 8.08 2.15 -1.03
CA SER A 34 8.27 3.60 -1.00
C SER A 34 9.41 4.12 -1.85
N ASP A 35 10.25 3.24 -2.39
CA ASP A 35 11.34 3.62 -3.29
C ASP A 35 10.86 3.73 -4.76
N HIS A 36 9.56 3.77 -4.98
CA HIS A 36 8.93 3.91 -6.29
C HIS A 36 9.12 2.72 -7.23
N ARG A 37 9.59 1.59 -6.72
CA ARG A 37 9.73 0.39 -7.53
C ARG A 37 8.43 -0.40 -7.57
N GLU A 38 8.19 -1.03 -8.70
CA GLU A 38 7.18 -2.06 -8.81
C GLU A 38 7.77 -3.36 -8.32
N LEU A 39 7.08 -4.01 -7.40
CA LEU A 39 7.50 -5.30 -6.86
C LEU A 39 6.50 -6.38 -7.21
N GLY A 40 7.00 -7.59 -7.48
CA GLY A 40 6.14 -8.76 -7.55
C GLY A 40 5.62 -9.11 -6.16
N TRP A 41 4.42 -9.67 -6.08
CA TRP A 41 3.87 -10.09 -4.79
C TRP A 41 4.79 -11.06 -4.05
N GLY A 42 5.50 -11.92 -4.79
CA GLY A 42 6.44 -12.87 -4.19
C GLY A 42 7.66 -12.21 -3.53
N ASP A 43 7.93 -10.95 -3.87
CA ASP A 43 9.06 -10.20 -3.31
C ASP A 43 8.68 -9.41 -2.06
N LEU A 44 7.39 -9.36 -1.74
CA LEU A 44 6.93 -8.70 -0.51
C LEU A 44 7.17 -9.59 0.69
N VAL A 45 7.65 -8.99 1.77
CA VAL A 45 7.95 -9.69 3.01
C VAL A 45 6.94 -9.27 4.08
N ALA A 46 6.21 -10.25 4.63
CA ALA A 46 5.24 -9.99 5.69
C ALA A 46 5.10 -11.24 6.57
N PRO A 47 4.95 -11.07 7.89
CA PRO A 47 4.86 -12.19 8.82
C PRO A 47 3.44 -12.75 8.90
N VAL A 48 2.81 -13.00 7.74
CA VAL A 48 1.42 -13.45 7.66
C VAL A 48 1.28 -14.49 6.55
N ALA A 49 0.22 -15.28 6.61
CA ALA A 49 -0.10 -16.25 5.58
C ALA A 49 -0.46 -15.54 4.26
N LYS A 50 -0.34 -16.27 3.15
CA LYS A 50 -0.62 -15.71 1.82
C LYS A 50 -2.04 -15.17 1.69
N SER A 51 -3.03 -15.83 2.27
CA SER A 51 -4.41 -15.36 2.24
C SER A 51 -4.57 -14.04 2.98
N THR A 52 -3.89 -13.88 4.11
CA THR A 52 -3.91 -12.65 4.88
C THR A 52 -3.18 -11.53 4.14
N LEU A 53 -2.05 -11.85 3.50
CA LEU A 53 -1.33 -10.90 2.66
C LEU A 53 -2.23 -10.39 1.53
N SER A 54 -2.94 -11.29 0.86
CA SER A 54 -3.87 -10.91 -0.21
C SER A 54 -4.96 -9.96 0.28
N HIS A 55 -5.47 -10.19 1.50
CA HIS A 55 -6.45 -9.30 2.11
C HIS A 55 -5.85 -7.89 2.33
N HIS A 56 -4.65 -7.83 2.89
CA HIS A 56 -3.98 -6.54 3.12
C HIS A 56 -3.72 -5.79 1.80
N MET A 57 -3.31 -6.52 0.77
CA MET A 57 -3.06 -5.90 -0.54
C MET A 57 -4.35 -5.38 -1.16
N ARG A 58 -5.48 -6.08 -0.96
CA ARG A 58 -6.79 -5.62 -1.42
C ARG A 58 -7.20 -4.34 -0.71
N VAL A 59 -7.03 -4.28 0.61
CA VAL A 59 -7.36 -3.08 1.38
C VAL A 59 -6.58 -1.87 0.87
N LEU A 60 -5.28 -2.03 0.66
CA LEU A 60 -4.43 -0.95 0.14
C LEU A 60 -4.85 -0.51 -1.27
N ARG A 61 -5.16 -1.47 -2.14
CA ARG A 61 -5.60 -1.16 -3.50
C ARG A 61 -6.93 -0.41 -3.51
N ASP A 62 -7.90 -0.90 -2.75
CA ASP A 62 -9.25 -0.31 -2.71
C ASP A 62 -9.23 1.09 -2.13
N ALA A 63 -8.31 1.37 -1.21
CA ALA A 63 -8.13 2.71 -0.66
C ALA A 63 -7.38 3.66 -1.60
N GLY A 64 -6.80 3.14 -2.68
CA GLY A 64 -6.04 3.95 -3.62
C GLY A 64 -4.59 4.17 -3.24
N VAL A 65 -4.08 3.41 -2.28
CA VAL A 65 -2.68 3.52 -1.84
C VAL A 65 -1.73 2.86 -2.83
N THR A 66 -2.15 1.73 -3.39
CA THR A 66 -1.34 0.97 -4.33
C THR A 66 -2.08 0.74 -5.63
N ARG A 67 -1.32 0.40 -6.66
CA ARG A 67 -1.84 -0.02 -7.95
C ARG A 67 -1.27 -1.38 -8.27
N THR A 68 -2.14 -2.30 -8.69
CA THR A 68 -1.75 -3.66 -9.03
C THR A 68 -1.82 -3.86 -10.54
N ARG A 69 -0.93 -4.69 -11.04
CA ARG A 69 -0.86 -5.06 -12.44
C ARG A 69 -0.63 -6.56 -12.53
N GLN A 70 -1.34 -7.21 -13.43
CA GLN A 70 -1.16 -8.65 -13.64
C GLN A 70 -0.52 -8.88 -15.01
N GLU A 71 0.48 -9.75 -15.04
CA GLU A 71 1.17 -10.12 -16.26
C GLU A 71 1.33 -11.64 -16.26
N GLY A 72 0.54 -12.32 -17.09
CA GLY A 72 0.48 -13.78 -17.06
C GLY A 72 -0.02 -14.26 -15.69
N THR A 73 0.75 -15.11 -15.04
CA THR A 73 0.44 -15.61 -13.69
C THR A 73 1.05 -14.76 -12.59
N ARG A 74 1.80 -13.70 -12.95
CA ARG A 74 2.50 -12.86 -11.99
C ARG A 74 1.67 -11.62 -11.68
N CYS A 75 1.69 -11.24 -10.42
CA CYS A 75 1.01 -10.04 -9.93
C CYS A 75 2.06 -9.06 -9.40
N PHE A 76 1.96 -7.82 -9.83
CA PHE A 76 2.89 -6.75 -9.44
C PHE A 76 2.14 -5.64 -8.73
N VAL A 77 2.82 -4.95 -7.84
CA VAL A 77 2.25 -3.86 -7.07
C VAL A 77 3.22 -2.68 -7.04
N LYS A 78 2.65 -1.48 -7.07
CA LYS A 78 3.40 -0.23 -7.01
C LYS A 78 2.66 0.76 -6.12
N LEU A 79 3.39 1.54 -5.34
CA LEU A 79 2.82 2.62 -4.55
C LEU A 79 2.38 3.75 -5.49
N ARG A 80 1.19 4.31 -5.25
CA ARG A 80 0.69 5.47 -6.00
C ARG A 80 1.25 6.76 -5.41
N ALA A 81 2.58 6.87 -5.42
CA ALA A 81 3.29 7.94 -4.71
C ALA A 81 2.91 9.33 -5.21
N ASP A 82 2.83 9.52 -6.54
CA ASP A 82 2.52 10.82 -7.10
C ASP A 82 1.11 11.26 -6.77
N ASP A 83 0.15 10.34 -6.86
CA ASP A 83 -1.25 10.62 -6.55
C ASP A 83 -1.43 10.95 -5.07
N LEU A 84 -0.81 10.16 -4.21
CA LEU A 84 -0.89 10.37 -2.75
C LEU A 84 -0.24 11.68 -2.35
N THR A 85 0.89 12.02 -2.95
CA THR A 85 1.57 13.28 -2.67
C THR A 85 0.76 14.48 -3.17
N ALA A 86 0.11 14.34 -4.33
CA ALA A 86 -0.72 15.41 -4.87
C ALA A 86 -1.93 15.69 -3.99
N ARG A 87 -2.56 14.62 -3.47
CA ARG A 87 -3.77 14.75 -2.64
C ARG A 87 -3.47 15.01 -1.17
N PHE A 88 -2.40 14.41 -0.64
CA PHE A 88 -2.07 14.46 0.79
C PHE A 88 -0.59 14.74 0.96
N PRO A 89 -0.16 15.99 0.72
CA PRO A 89 1.26 16.35 0.84
C PRO A 89 1.81 16.04 2.24
N GLY A 90 2.97 15.39 2.28
CA GLY A 90 3.62 15.02 3.53
C GLY A 90 3.24 13.66 4.09
N LEU A 91 2.18 13.04 3.58
CA LEU A 91 1.72 11.74 4.09
C LEU A 91 2.78 10.65 3.94
N LEU A 92 3.39 10.53 2.77
CA LEU A 92 4.38 9.49 2.52
C LEU A 92 5.67 9.72 3.31
N ASP A 93 6.06 10.97 3.50
CA ASP A 93 7.20 11.30 4.36
C ASP A 93 6.95 10.86 5.79
N LEU A 94 5.74 11.08 6.28
CA LEU A 94 5.35 10.64 7.62
C LEU A 94 5.42 9.11 7.74
N VAL A 95 4.91 8.39 6.76
CA VAL A 95 4.94 6.93 6.73
C VAL A 95 6.39 6.43 6.71
N GLN A 96 7.23 7.06 5.89
CA GLN A 96 8.63 6.67 5.72
C GLN A 96 9.42 6.87 7.01
N ASP A 97 9.15 7.95 7.72
CA ASP A 97 9.87 8.33 8.92
C ASP A 97 9.28 7.70 10.19
N TYR A 98 8.16 7.00 10.06
CA TYR A 98 7.48 6.41 11.22
C TYR A 98 8.37 5.39 11.92
N THR A 99 8.49 5.56 13.21
CA THR A 99 9.14 4.60 14.11
C THR A 99 8.12 4.18 15.16
N PRO A 100 7.87 2.88 15.31
CA PRO A 100 6.92 2.43 16.34
C PRO A 100 7.34 2.90 17.73
N ALA A 101 6.37 3.28 18.53
CA ALA A 101 6.64 3.62 19.92
C ALA A 101 7.20 2.39 20.64
N PRO A 102 8.16 2.56 21.57
CA PRO A 102 8.66 1.42 22.32
C PRO A 102 7.54 0.83 23.18
N PRO A 103 7.54 -0.50 23.37
CA PRO A 103 6.52 -1.12 24.21
C PRO A 103 6.58 -0.56 25.63
N LEU A 104 5.41 -0.32 26.18
CA LEU A 104 5.29 0.04 27.58
C LEU A 104 5.65 -1.18 28.44
N GLY A 105 6.61 -1.02 29.28
CA GLY A 105 6.98 -2.18 29.99
C GLY A 105 7.79 -2.23 31.08
#